data_ef947040e182c4607c8550c3bd0984c9
#
_entry.id   ef947040e182c4607c8550c3bd0984c9
#
_cell.length_a   1.000
_cell.length_b   1.000
_cell.length_c   1.000
_cell.angle_alpha   90.00
_cell.angle_beta   90.00
_cell.angle_gamma   90.00
#
_symmetry.space_group_name_H-M   'P 1'
#
loop_
_entity.id
_entity.type
_entity.pdbx_description
1 polymer ?
#
loop_
_entity_poly.entity_id
_entity_poly.type
_entity_poly.pdbx_seq_one_letter_code
_entity_poly.pdbx_strand_id
1 'polypeptide(L)'
;MTTLVIMAHPDIEASRVNRRWRQELLLHPEDVTVHELYKEYPDWSIDVPREQRLLEAHDLIIFQFPLYWYSYPPLLKKWLDDVFTHGWAYGSSGNKLKGKKLGIAMTIGDKKENYLPAGSVSFTVEEIIAPFQASAIHVGATALPYFAVFGASFQASDDVINQSAVDYLAYINQNR
;
A
#
# COMPACT_ATOMS: atom_id res chain seq x y z
N MET A 1 -18.37 6.09 0.16
CA MET A 1 -16.98 6.62 0.07
C MET A 1 -16.13 5.51 -0.54
N THR A 2 -15.60 5.71 -1.73
CA THR A 2 -14.77 4.70 -2.42
C THR A 2 -13.34 4.72 -1.89
N THR A 3 -12.72 3.55 -1.83
CA THR A 3 -11.31 3.39 -1.42
C THR A 3 -10.44 3.36 -2.67
N LEU A 4 -9.33 4.09 -2.67
CA LEU A 4 -8.29 3.94 -3.67
C LEU A 4 -7.25 2.94 -3.19
N VAL A 5 -7.01 1.89 -3.96
CA VAL A 5 -5.90 0.96 -3.74
C VAL A 5 -4.84 1.20 -4.82
N ILE A 6 -3.71 1.78 -4.41
CA ILE A 6 -2.53 1.97 -5.25
C ILE A 6 -1.68 0.71 -5.15
N MET A 7 -1.71 -0.08 -6.21
CA MET A 7 -1.03 -1.38 -6.26
C MET A 7 0.32 -1.25 -6.96
N ALA A 8 1.39 -1.55 -6.24
CA ALA A 8 2.74 -1.47 -6.75
C ALA A 8 3.43 -2.84 -6.71
N HIS A 9 3.19 -3.65 -7.72
CA HIS A 9 3.86 -4.95 -7.90
C HIS A 9 4.48 -5.02 -9.30
N PRO A 10 5.81 -5.26 -9.42
CA PRO A 10 6.49 -5.28 -10.73
C PRO A 10 5.97 -6.37 -11.69
N ASP A 11 5.60 -7.52 -11.15
CA ASP A 11 5.02 -8.64 -11.89
C ASP A 11 3.85 -9.24 -11.09
N ILE A 12 2.69 -8.62 -11.23
CA ILE A 12 1.50 -9.01 -10.47
C ILE A 12 1.03 -10.42 -10.83
N GLU A 13 1.22 -10.87 -12.06
CA GLU A 13 0.78 -12.19 -12.52
C GLU A 13 1.61 -13.32 -11.90
N ALA A 14 2.87 -13.09 -11.60
CA ALA A 14 3.72 -14.03 -10.89
C ALA A 14 3.46 -14.06 -9.36
N SER A 15 2.76 -13.05 -8.83
CA SER A 15 2.49 -12.96 -7.39
C SER A 15 1.30 -13.82 -6.98
N ARG A 16 1.50 -14.79 -6.08
CA ARG A 16 0.40 -15.59 -5.53
C ARG A 16 -0.57 -14.74 -4.70
N VAL A 17 -0.03 -13.96 -3.76
CA VAL A 17 -0.84 -13.21 -2.78
C VAL A 17 -1.38 -11.92 -3.40
N ASN A 18 -0.53 -11.03 -3.94
CA ASN A 18 -1.00 -9.74 -4.48
C ASN A 18 -1.98 -9.91 -5.64
N ARG A 19 -1.77 -10.94 -6.50
CA ARG A 19 -2.72 -11.29 -7.57
C ARG A 19 -4.07 -11.71 -7.00
N ARG A 20 -4.08 -12.56 -5.96
CA ARG A 20 -5.33 -13.00 -5.32
C ARG A 20 -6.07 -11.82 -4.67
N TRP A 21 -5.36 -10.93 -4.00
CA TRP A 21 -5.95 -9.71 -3.45
C TRP A 21 -6.54 -8.82 -4.54
N ARG A 22 -5.79 -8.60 -5.65
CA ARG A 22 -6.31 -7.85 -6.80
C ARG A 22 -7.61 -8.47 -7.33
N GLN A 23 -7.65 -9.78 -7.48
CA GLN A 23 -8.85 -10.49 -7.96
C GLN A 23 -10.05 -10.23 -7.04
N GLU A 24 -9.86 -10.27 -5.73
CA GLU A 24 -10.92 -9.97 -4.77
C GLU A 24 -11.42 -8.53 -4.90
N LEU A 25 -10.50 -7.56 -4.91
CA LEU A 25 -10.86 -6.14 -5.01
C LEU A 25 -11.63 -5.81 -6.28
N LEU A 26 -11.28 -6.44 -7.41
CA LEU A 26 -11.96 -6.23 -8.69
C LEU A 26 -13.40 -6.76 -8.73
N LEU A 27 -13.82 -7.56 -7.75
CA LEU A 27 -15.22 -7.97 -7.58
C LEU A 27 -16.08 -6.89 -6.91
N HIS A 28 -15.46 -5.82 -6.39
CA HIS A 28 -16.12 -4.74 -5.65
C HIS A 28 -15.83 -3.35 -6.25
N PRO A 29 -16.12 -3.13 -7.55
CA PRO A 29 -15.77 -1.87 -8.24
C PRO A 29 -16.54 -0.66 -7.72
N GLU A 30 -17.70 -0.87 -7.09
CA GLU A 30 -18.51 0.16 -6.45
C GLU A 30 -17.86 0.71 -5.18
N ASP A 31 -16.99 -0.07 -4.57
CA ASP A 31 -16.37 0.22 -3.27
C ASP A 31 -14.88 0.56 -3.37
N VAL A 32 -14.19 -0.05 -4.33
CA VAL A 32 -12.73 0.03 -4.45
C VAL A 32 -12.32 0.39 -5.87
N THR A 33 -11.49 1.43 -5.99
CA THR A 33 -10.77 1.77 -7.21
C THR A 33 -9.37 1.16 -7.14
N VAL A 34 -9.07 0.22 -8.03
CA VAL A 34 -7.73 -0.39 -8.13
C VAL A 34 -6.90 0.36 -9.16
N HIS A 35 -5.72 0.85 -8.74
CA HIS A 35 -4.78 1.59 -9.58
C HIS A 35 -3.42 0.89 -9.60
N GLU A 36 -3.10 0.23 -10.72
CA GLU A 36 -1.90 -0.60 -10.87
C GLU A 36 -0.71 0.22 -11.42
N LEU A 37 0.20 0.70 -10.56
CA LEU A 37 1.26 1.64 -10.94
C LEU A 37 2.17 1.12 -12.07
N TYR A 38 2.59 -0.13 -12.01
CA TYR A 38 3.50 -0.70 -13.04
C TYR A 38 2.82 -0.91 -14.39
N LYS A 39 1.50 -0.99 -14.42
CA LYS A 39 0.71 -1.05 -15.65
C LYS A 39 0.47 0.34 -16.22
N GLU A 40 0.19 1.31 -15.36
CA GLU A 40 -0.06 2.70 -15.76
C GLU A 40 1.22 3.42 -16.22
N TYR A 41 2.35 3.10 -15.57
CA TYR A 41 3.64 3.77 -15.79
C TYR A 41 4.77 2.77 -16.11
N PRO A 42 4.67 2.04 -17.25
CA PRO A 42 5.68 1.04 -17.61
C PRO A 42 7.06 1.66 -17.92
N ASP A 43 7.08 2.93 -18.31
CA ASP A 43 8.27 3.73 -18.56
C ASP A 43 8.69 4.62 -17.38
N TRP A 44 7.96 4.53 -16.26
CA TRP A 44 8.17 5.31 -15.03
C TRP A 44 7.94 6.83 -15.19
N SER A 45 7.29 7.26 -16.27
CA SER A 45 6.91 8.67 -16.51
C SER A 45 5.57 8.97 -15.86
N ILE A 46 5.59 9.40 -14.60
CA ILE A 46 4.38 9.60 -13.79
C ILE A 46 3.66 10.89 -14.18
N ASP A 47 2.37 10.80 -14.51
CA ASP A 47 1.48 11.96 -14.69
C ASP A 47 1.05 12.50 -13.32
N VAL A 48 1.88 13.34 -12.74
CA VAL A 48 1.68 13.90 -11.40
C VAL A 48 0.31 14.58 -11.25
N PRO A 49 -0.15 15.46 -12.15
CA PRO A 49 -1.48 16.06 -12.05
C PRO A 49 -2.63 15.06 -12.06
N ARG A 50 -2.51 13.97 -12.83
CA ARG A 50 -3.49 12.88 -12.85
C ARG A 50 -3.54 12.15 -11.51
N GLU A 51 -2.38 11.78 -10.98
CA GLU A 51 -2.27 11.08 -9.70
C GLU A 51 -2.78 11.94 -8.52
N GLN A 52 -2.46 13.22 -8.53
CA GLN A 52 -2.96 14.15 -7.51
C GLN A 52 -4.49 14.26 -7.54
N ARG A 53 -5.11 14.38 -8.72
CA ARG A 53 -6.59 14.37 -8.84
C ARG A 53 -7.19 13.05 -8.36
N LEU A 54 -6.54 11.92 -8.66
CA LEU A 54 -6.98 10.62 -8.19
C LEU A 54 -6.97 10.54 -6.66
N LEU A 55 -5.91 11.01 -6.02
CA LEU A 55 -5.81 11.09 -4.56
C LEU A 55 -6.86 12.04 -3.95
N GLU A 56 -7.10 13.21 -4.59
CA GLU A 56 -8.08 14.17 -4.12
C GLU A 56 -9.51 13.60 -4.09
N ALA A 57 -9.83 12.72 -5.04
CA ALA A 57 -11.14 12.10 -5.18
C ALA A 57 -11.47 11.03 -4.12
N HIS A 58 -10.48 10.58 -3.33
CA HIS A 58 -10.65 9.52 -2.35
C HIS A 58 -10.20 9.95 -0.96
N ASP A 59 -10.89 9.49 0.08
CA ASP A 59 -10.54 9.81 1.48
C ASP A 59 -9.76 8.68 2.16
N LEU A 60 -9.91 7.45 1.67
CA LEU A 60 -9.14 6.29 2.09
C LEU A 60 -8.25 5.82 0.95
N ILE A 61 -6.94 5.79 1.19
CA ILE A 61 -5.92 5.39 0.22
C ILE A 61 -5.10 4.27 0.85
N ILE A 62 -5.03 3.14 0.18
CA ILE A 62 -4.24 1.98 0.59
C ILE A 62 -3.13 1.76 -0.42
N PHE A 63 -1.90 1.70 0.05
CA PHE A 63 -0.75 1.29 -0.75
C PHE A 63 -0.53 -0.21 -0.60
N GLN A 64 -0.75 -0.97 -1.69
CA GLN A 64 -0.57 -2.42 -1.73
C GLN A 64 0.73 -2.77 -2.45
N PHE A 65 1.65 -3.47 -1.75
CA PHE A 65 2.96 -3.80 -2.32
C PHE A 65 3.63 -4.99 -1.62
N PRO A 66 4.58 -5.66 -2.30
CA PRO A 66 5.50 -6.59 -1.65
C PRO A 66 6.60 -5.82 -0.92
N LEU A 67 6.95 -6.24 0.29
CA LEU A 67 8.04 -5.66 1.05
C LEU A 67 9.39 -6.07 0.42
N TYR A 68 10.01 -5.16 -0.32
CA TYR A 68 11.30 -5.38 -0.97
C TYR A 68 12.42 -4.71 -0.19
N TRP A 69 13.36 -5.51 0.31
CA TRP A 69 14.47 -5.00 1.11
C TRP A 69 14.00 -4.06 2.22
N TYR A 70 12.96 -4.50 2.95
CA TYR A 70 12.37 -3.77 4.08
C TYR A 70 11.77 -2.40 3.71
N SER A 71 11.42 -2.20 2.42
CA SER A 71 10.93 -0.93 1.90
C SER A 71 9.93 -1.14 0.76
N TYR A 72 9.59 -0.05 0.07
CA TYR A 72 8.69 -0.05 -1.07
C TYR A 72 9.37 -0.61 -2.33
N PRO A 73 8.59 -1.16 -3.28
CA PRO A 73 9.08 -1.30 -4.65
C PRO A 73 9.52 0.04 -5.23
N PRO A 74 10.56 0.07 -6.08
CA PRO A 74 11.20 1.34 -6.49
C PRO A 74 10.25 2.31 -7.20
N LEU A 75 9.31 1.81 -8.02
CA LEU A 75 8.32 2.68 -8.67
C LEU A 75 7.38 3.34 -7.65
N LEU A 76 7.00 2.65 -6.57
CA LEU A 76 6.17 3.25 -5.53
C LEU A 76 6.92 4.36 -4.79
N LYS A 77 8.21 4.16 -4.51
CA LYS A 77 9.02 5.22 -3.89
C LYS A 77 9.16 6.43 -4.80
N LYS A 78 9.46 6.21 -6.08
CA LYS A 78 9.49 7.28 -7.08
C LYS A 78 8.14 8.01 -7.16
N TRP A 79 7.04 7.25 -7.19
CA TRP A 79 5.70 7.82 -7.23
C TRP A 79 5.41 8.71 -6.00
N LEU A 80 5.77 8.27 -4.79
CA LEU A 80 5.62 9.08 -3.58
C LEU A 80 6.44 10.39 -3.67
N ASP A 81 7.68 10.31 -4.15
CA ASP A 81 8.56 11.47 -4.28
C ASP A 81 8.05 12.48 -5.33
N ASP A 82 7.51 11.99 -6.45
CA ASP A 82 7.02 12.85 -7.53
C ASP A 82 5.65 13.46 -7.21
N VAL A 83 4.74 12.71 -6.56
CA VAL A 83 3.33 13.09 -6.37
C VAL A 83 3.14 13.92 -5.10
N PHE A 84 3.87 13.62 -4.01
CA PHE A 84 3.74 14.34 -2.73
C PHE A 84 4.56 15.62 -2.75
N THR A 85 4.19 16.56 -3.62
CA THR A 85 4.94 17.80 -3.85
C THR A 85 4.68 18.87 -2.78
N HIS A 86 5.68 19.74 -2.59
CA HIS A 86 5.51 20.96 -1.81
C HIS A 86 4.41 21.85 -2.40
N GLY A 87 3.59 22.44 -1.55
CA GLY A 87 2.47 23.28 -1.98
C GLY A 87 1.20 22.51 -2.34
N TRP A 88 1.29 21.19 -2.51
CA TRP A 88 0.13 20.31 -2.70
C TRP A 88 -0.06 19.37 -1.50
N ALA A 89 0.91 18.51 -1.18
CA ALA A 89 0.82 17.56 -0.06
C ALA A 89 1.22 18.18 1.27
N TYR A 90 2.22 19.08 1.28
CA TYR A 90 2.80 19.66 2.48
C TYR A 90 3.28 21.11 2.24
N GLY A 91 3.77 21.76 3.30
CA GLY A 91 4.16 23.16 3.26
C GLY A 91 3.00 24.08 3.63
N SER A 92 3.20 25.40 3.55
CA SER A 92 2.23 26.40 4.02
C SER A 92 0.88 26.37 3.28
N SER A 93 0.87 25.96 2.02
CA SER A 93 -0.33 25.84 1.18
C SER A 93 -0.75 24.40 0.90
N GLY A 94 0.13 23.42 1.17
CA GLY A 94 -0.13 22.01 0.88
C GLY A 94 -1.01 21.36 1.95
N ASN A 95 -2.23 20.98 1.58
CA ASN A 95 -3.21 20.41 2.50
C ASN A 95 -4.10 19.32 1.85
N LYS A 96 -3.79 18.88 0.64
CA LYS A 96 -4.67 18.02 -0.14
C LYS A 96 -4.81 16.59 0.44
N LEU A 97 -3.86 16.17 1.26
CA LEU A 97 -3.90 14.90 1.99
C LEU A 97 -4.36 15.05 3.45
N LYS A 98 -4.55 16.29 3.92
CA LYS A 98 -4.94 16.54 5.31
C LYS A 98 -6.30 15.91 5.63
N GLY A 99 -6.34 15.12 6.71
CA GLY A 99 -7.53 14.44 7.17
C GLY A 99 -7.90 13.17 6.42
N LYS A 100 -7.18 12.83 5.33
CA LYS A 100 -7.33 11.54 4.65
C LYS A 100 -6.74 10.41 5.49
N LYS A 101 -7.17 9.18 5.22
CA LYS A 101 -6.63 7.96 5.84
C LYS A 101 -5.67 7.30 4.86
N LEU A 102 -4.43 7.04 5.31
CA LEU A 102 -3.42 6.34 4.53
C LEU A 102 -3.10 5.00 5.20
N GLY A 103 -3.27 3.92 4.48
CA GLY A 103 -2.96 2.57 4.94
C GLY A 103 -1.97 1.87 4.03
N ILE A 104 -1.37 0.79 4.52
CA ILE A 104 -0.53 -0.11 3.74
C ILE A 104 -1.01 -1.54 3.87
N ALA A 105 -0.96 -2.26 2.77
CA ALA A 105 -1.21 -3.70 2.68
C ALA A 105 0.02 -4.35 2.05
N MET A 106 0.73 -5.18 2.83
CA MET A 106 2.03 -5.71 2.43
C MET A 106 2.02 -7.22 2.33
N THR A 107 2.75 -7.74 1.36
CA THR A 107 3.18 -9.13 1.38
C THR A 107 4.63 -9.22 1.82
N ILE A 108 4.90 -10.06 2.81
CA ILE A 108 6.21 -10.23 3.42
C ILE A 108 6.68 -11.65 3.14
N GLY A 109 7.85 -11.79 2.50
CA GLY A 109 8.36 -13.08 2.03
C GLY A 109 8.66 -14.08 3.14
N ASP A 110 9.13 -13.58 4.28
CA ASP A 110 9.55 -14.38 5.42
C ASP A 110 8.42 -14.50 6.48
N LYS A 111 8.61 -15.35 7.46
CA LYS A 111 7.65 -15.61 8.54
C LYS A 111 7.65 -14.53 9.61
N LYS A 112 6.50 -14.38 10.28
CA LYS A 112 6.27 -13.31 11.26
C LYS A 112 7.27 -13.31 12.42
N GLU A 113 7.68 -14.48 12.89
CA GLU A 113 8.58 -14.64 14.02
C GLU A 113 9.97 -14.02 13.80
N ASN A 114 10.36 -13.86 12.52
CA ASN A 114 11.62 -13.22 12.16
C ASN A 114 11.60 -11.69 12.32
N TYR A 115 10.40 -11.08 12.35
CA TYR A 115 10.17 -9.63 12.53
C TYR A 115 9.89 -9.28 14.00
N LEU A 116 10.70 -9.81 14.88
CA LEU A 116 10.72 -9.53 16.33
C LEU A 116 12.12 -9.11 16.76
N PRO A 117 12.29 -8.40 17.89
CA PRO A 117 13.62 -8.01 18.39
C PRO A 117 14.60 -9.19 18.53
N ALA A 118 14.09 -10.38 18.86
CA ALA A 118 14.88 -11.62 18.95
C ALA A 118 14.88 -12.46 17.67
N GLY A 119 14.19 -12.01 16.62
CA GLY A 119 14.14 -12.69 15.32
C GLY A 119 15.37 -12.39 14.45
N SER A 120 15.50 -13.08 13.32
CA SER A 120 16.64 -12.92 12.41
C SER A 120 16.72 -11.54 11.76
N VAL A 121 15.60 -10.85 11.59
CA VAL A 121 15.53 -9.48 11.08
C VAL A 121 15.90 -8.46 12.16
N SER A 122 15.65 -8.77 13.45
CA SER A 122 15.93 -7.91 14.60
C SER A 122 15.17 -6.57 14.63
N PHE A 123 14.20 -6.39 13.74
CA PHE A 123 13.30 -5.24 13.67
C PHE A 123 11.85 -5.72 13.57
N THR A 124 10.94 -5.01 14.21
CA THR A 124 9.51 -5.23 14.05
C THR A 124 9.01 -4.63 12.74
N VAL A 125 7.84 -5.06 12.29
CA VAL A 125 7.23 -4.47 11.09
C VAL A 125 6.92 -2.99 11.33
N GLU A 126 6.50 -2.61 12.54
CA GLU A 126 6.21 -1.22 12.93
C GLU A 126 7.45 -0.32 12.78
N GLU A 127 8.62 -0.82 13.15
CA GLU A 127 9.88 -0.09 12.98
C GLU A 127 10.25 0.04 11.48
N ILE A 128 10.02 -1.00 10.70
CA ILE A 128 10.28 -1.01 9.24
C ILE A 128 9.38 -0.01 8.51
N ILE A 129 8.11 0.09 8.89
CA ILE A 129 7.15 1.00 8.26
C ILE A 129 7.15 2.42 8.83
N ALA A 130 8.00 2.72 9.81
CA ALA A 130 8.08 4.05 10.41
C ALA A 130 8.25 5.19 9.38
N PRO A 131 9.01 5.05 8.29
CA PRO A 131 9.08 6.07 7.23
C PRO A 131 7.72 6.37 6.58
N PHE A 132 6.87 5.35 6.37
CA PHE A 132 5.52 5.56 5.87
C PHE A 132 4.66 6.32 6.88
N GLN A 133 4.69 5.93 8.15
CA GLN A 133 3.96 6.61 9.22
C GLN A 133 4.39 8.08 9.34
N ALA A 134 5.70 8.33 9.31
CA ALA A 134 6.25 9.69 9.32
C ALA A 134 5.75 10.52 8.13
N SER A 135 5.71 9.94 6.93
CA SER A 135 5.21 10.61 5.73
C SER A 135 3.73 10.94 5.84
N ALA A 136 2.89 10.01 6.34
CA ALA A 136 1.47 10.25 6.55
C ALA A 136 1.22 11.39 7.56
N ILE A 137 1.95 11.39 8.67
CA ILE A 137 1.88 12.46 9.68
C ILE A 137 2.32 13.81 9.07
N HIS A 138 3.41 13.82 8.30
CA HIS A 138 3.96 15.03 7.68
C HIS A 138 2.97 15.72 6.75
N VAL A 139 2.17 14.96 6.01
CA VAL A 139 1.13 15.49 5.10
C VAL A 139 -0.22 15.73 5.80
N GLY A 140 -0.29 15.55 7.12
CA GLY A 140 -1.52 15.75 7.92
C GLY A 140 -2.58 14.68 7.73
N ALA A 141 -2.21 13.52 7.21
CA ALA A 141 -3.08 12.35 7.09
C ALA A 141 -3.01 11.48 8.35
N THR A 142 -3.99 10.58 8.49
CA THR A 142 -4.00 9.55 9.53
C THR A 142 -3.37 8.27 8.98
N ALA A 143 -2.27 7.82 9.58
CA ALA A 143 -1.70 6.51 9.28
C ALA A 143 -2.55 5.42 9.93
N LEU A 144 -3.03 4.48 9.12
CA LEU A 144 -3.78 3.32 9.61
C LEU A 144 -2.85 2.21 10.09
N PRO A 145 -3.32 1.29 10.96
CA PRO A 145 -2.64 0.02 11.21
C PRO A 145 -2.38 -0.71 9.89
N TYR A 146 -1.22 -1.33 9.74
CA TYR A 146 -0.91 -2.06 8.51
C TYR A 146 -1.69 -3.37 8.40
N PHE A 147 -1.92 -3.82 7.17
CA PHE A 147 -2.35 -5.17 6.83
C PHE A 147 -1.18 -5.94 6.22
N ALA A 148 -0.92 -7.17 6.65
CA ALA A 148 0.19 -7.95 6.11
C ALA A 148 -0.09 -9.46 6.06
N VAL A 149 0.44 -10.11 5.01
CA VAL A 149 0.58 -11.57 4.93
C VAL A 149 2.06 -11.93 4.95
N PHE A 150 2.43 -12.78 5.88
CA PHE A 150 3.79 -13.31 6.05
C PHE A 150 3.95 -14.65 5.33
N GLY A 151 5.20 -15.03 5.07
CA GLY A 151 5.51 -16.28 4.37
C GLY A 151 5.09 -16.28 2.89
N ALA A 152 4.89 -15.10 2.31
CA ALA A 152 4.34 -14.94 0.97
C ALA A 152 5.21 -15.57 -0.14
N SER A 153 6.51 -15.75 0.09
CA SER A 153 7.40 -16.35 -0.91
C SER A 153 7.14 -17.84 -1.10
N PHE A 154 7.05 -18.62 0.00
CA PHE A 154 7.00 -20.10 -0.11
C PHE A 154 6.15 -20.79 0.96
N GLN A 155 5.80 -20.14 2.05
CA GLN A 155 5.24 -20.79 3.24
C GLN A 155 3.72 -20.66 3.34
N ALA A 156 3.15 -19.59 2.78
CA ALA A 156 1.70 -19.39 2.82
C ALA A 156 0.99 -20.42 1.95
N SER A 157 0.09 -21.21 2.55
CA SER A 157 -0.79 -22.13 1.84
C SER A 157 -1.84 -21.39 1.02
N ASP A 158 -2.46 -22.06 0.06
CA ASP A 158 -3.53 -21.46 -0.75
C ASP A 158 -4.74 -21.08 0.11
N ASP A 159 -5.03 -21.83 1.19
CA ASP A 159 -6.10 -21.47 2.12
C ASP A 159 -5.80 -20.15 2.86
N VAL A 160 -4.56 -19.98 3.34
CA VAL A 160 -4.12 -18.73 3.97
C VAL A 160 -4.20 -17.56 2.98
N ILE A 161 -3.78 -17.78 1.74
CA ILE A 161 -3.83 -16.75 0.70
C ILE A 161 -5.28 -16.37 0.37
N ASN A 162 -6.17 -17.36 0.20
CA ASN A 162 -7.59 -17.09 -0.08
C ASN A 162 -8.28 -16.39 1.08
N GLN A 163 -8.03 -16.82 2.32
CA GLN A 163 -8.60 -16.16 3.49
C GLN A 163 -8.08 -14.72 3.63
N SER A 164 -6.80 -14.50 3.37
CA SER A 164 -6.21 -13.16 3.44
C SER A 164 -6.84 -12.16 2.46
N ALA A 165 -7.39 -12.62 1.34
CA ALA A 165 -8.09 -11.74 0.41
C ALA A 165 -9.42 -11.24 0.99
N VAL A 166 -10.15 -12.12 1.68
CA VAL A 166 -11.38 -11.77 2.42
C VAL A 166 -11.07 -10.83 3.58
N ASP A 167 -10.02 -11.14 4.35
CA ASP A 167 -9.57 -10.33 5.48
C ASP A 167 -9.10 -8.94 5.03
N TYR A 168 -8.46 -8.85 3.85
CA TYR A 168 -8.04 -7.58 3.27
C TYR A 168 -9.24 -6.70 2.90
N LEU A 169 -10.27 -7.26 2.28
CA LEU A 169 -11.50 -6.53 2.01
C LEU A 169 -12.18 -6.08 3.31
N ALA A 170 -12.19 -6.94 4.34
CA ALA A 170 -12.69 -6.58 5.66
C ALA A 170 -11.89 -5.43 6.30
N TYR A 171 -10.56 -5.46 6.20
CA TYR A 171 -9.68 -4.37 6.65
C TYR A 171 -10.03 -3.05 5.96
N ILE A 172 -10.23 -3.05 4.65
CA ILE A 172 -10.65 -1.85 3.90
C ILE A 172 -11.99 -1.34 4.44
N ASN A 173 -12.99 -2.21 4.60
CA ASN A 173 -14.32 -1.83 5.03
C ASN A 173 -14.37 -1.28 6.46
N GLN A 174 -13.54 -1.79 7.36
CA GLN A 174 -13.44 -1.30 8.76
C GLN A 174 -12.79 0.09 8.85
N ASN A 175 -12.03 0.51 7.84
CA ASN A 175 -11.29 1.76 7.84
C ASN A 175 -11.94 2.87 6.99
N ARG A 176 -13.05 2.60 6.34
CA ARG A 176 -13.84 3.60 5.59
C ARG A 176 -14.43 4.71 6.43
#